data_56b9c265c0884f48a069a3a3c487778f
#
_entry.id   56b9c265c0884f48a069a3a3c487778f
#
_cell.length_a   1.000
_cell.length_b   1.000
_cell.length_c   1.000
_cell.angle_alpha   90.00
_cell.angle_beta   90.00
_cell.angle_gamma   90.00
#
_symmetry.space_group_name_H-M   'P 1'
#
loop_
_entity.id
_entity.type
_entity.pdbx_description
1 polymer ?
#
loop_
_entity_poly.entity_id
_entity_poly.type
_entity_poly.pdbx_seq_one_letter_code
_entity_poly.pdbx_strand_id
1 'polypeptide(L)'
;MGRNSHMSAVQARRWTRSEYERMTEAGVLTENDRVELIGGEILTVTPQKSPHATGVVLASEALRRVLTFDLHVRTQLPLALGDDSEPEPDVAVVRGSLRDYLNAYPRSAVLIVEISDSALAFDRHVRGSLYARERVAEYWIVNLVESVVEVYRDPTEDSSARFGWAYAQSKRVARTESIALPFGGVISAADLLL
;
A
#
# COMPACT_ATOMS: atom_id res chain seq x y z
N MET A 1 -39.75 8.36 35.38
CA MET A 1 -39.81 8.52 33.92
C MET A 1 -38.45 9.07 33.45
N GLY A 2 -37.58 8.15 33.12
CA GLY A 2 -36.25 8.48 32.56
C GLY A 2 -36.37 8.69 31.05
N ARG A 3 -36.08 9.90 30.56
CA ARG A 3 -35.94 10.17 29.15
C ARG A 3 -34.61 9.57 28.67
N ASN A 4 -34.65 8.44 27.97
CA ASN A 4 -33.52 7.96 27.17
C ASN A 4 -33.28 8.96 26.05
N SER A 5 -32.32 9.82 26.23
CA SER A 5 -31.76 10.66 25.17
C SER A 5 -30.96 9.73 24.21
N HIS A 6 -31.59 9.29 23.14
CA HIS A 6 -30.86 8.73 22.02
C HIS A 6 -30.11 9.89 21.35
N MET A 7 -28.87 10.11 21.78
CA MET A 7 -27.95 10.90 20.98
C MET A 7 -27.71 10.09 19.70
N SER A 8 -28.25 10.56 18.59
CA SER A 8 -27.93 10.08 17.26
C SER A 8 -26.43 10.29 17.06
N ALA A 9 -25.68 9.18 16.94
CA ALA A 9 -24.25 9.27 16.67
C ALA A 9 -24.06 9.85 15.26
N VAL A 10 -23.53 11.06 15.18
CA VAL A 10 -23.10 11.67 13.93
C VAL A 10 -21.83 10.93 13.50
N GLN A 11 -21.85 10.32 12.30
CA GLN A 11 -20.70 9.63 11.73
C GLN A 11 -20.23 10.35 10.47
N ALA A 12 -18.92 10.37 10.25
CA ALA A 12 -18.36 10.84 8.99
C ALA A 12 -18.82 9.93 7.84
N ARG A 13 -19.16 10.53 6.71
CA ARG A 13 -19.50 9.76 5.49
C ARG A 13 -18.26 9.04 5.00
N ARG A 14 -18.42 7.77 4.59
CA ARG A 14 -17.43 7.01 3.86
C ARG A 14 -17.73 7.08 2.37
N TRP A 15 -16.67 7.20 1.57
CA TRP A 15 -16.76 7.26 0.13
C TRP A 15 -16.49 5.90 -0.48
N THR A 16 -17.21 5.59 -1.54
CA THR A 16 -16.88 4.44 -2.39
C THR A 16 -15.87 4.86 -3.44
N ARG A 17 -15.13 3.87 -3.96
CA ARG A 17 -14.17 4.10 -5.04
C ARG A 17 -14.86 4.68 -6.28
N SER A 18 -16.05 4.21 -6.64
CA SER A 18 -16.81 4.76 -7.77
C SER A 18 -17.27 6.22 -7.56
N GLU A 19 -17.49 6.64 -6.31
CA GLU A 19 -17.76 8.06 -6.02
C GLU A 19 -16.47 8.90 -6.10
N TYR A 20 -15.35 8.37 -5.63
CA TYR A 20 -14.04 9.01 -5.73
C TYR A 20 -13.60 9.19 -7.19
N GLU A 21 -13.72 8.15 -8.02
CA GLU A 21 -13.46 8.20 -9.46
C GLU A 21 -14.31 9.29 -10.15
N ARG A 22 -15.61 9.37 -9.83
CA ARG A 22 -16.50 10.43 -10.37
C ARG A 22 -16.12 11.83 -9.90
N MET A 23 -15.59 12.00 -8.68
CA MET A 23 -15.10 13.31 -8.22
C MET A 23 -13.88 13.76 -9.03
N THR A 24 -13.01 12.82 -9.38
CA THR A 24 -11.85 13.09 -10.24
C THR A 24 -12.29 13.40 -11.68
N GLU A 25 -13.19 12.61 -12.26
CA GLU A 25 -13.74 12.86 -13.61
C GLU A 25 -14.48 14.21 -13.71
N ALA A 26 -15.19 14.61 -12.65
CA ALA A 26 -15.89 15.89 -12.58
C ALA A 26 -14.97 17.08 -12.24
N GLY A 27 -13.67 16.86 -12.02
CA GLY A 27 -12.72 17.91 -11.64
C GLY A 27 -12.90 18.47 -10.22
N VAL A 28 -13.64 17.77 -9.35
CA VAL A 28 -13.76 18.12 -7.93
C VAL A 28 -12.45 17.80 -7.20
N LEU A 29 -11.81 16.68 -7.56
CA LEU A 29 -10.45 16.32 -7.19
C LEU A 29 -9.58 16.38 -8.43
N THR A 30 -8.40 16.97 -8.30
CA THR A 30 -7.45 17.17 -9.40
C THR A 30 -6.10 16.56 -9.05
N GLU A 31 -5.22 16.39 -10.03
CA GLU A 31 -3.84 15.93 -9.82
C GLU A 31 -3.05 16.81 -8.80
N ASN A 32 -3.48 18.06 -8.60
CA ASN A 32 -2.84 18.96 -7.63
C ASN A 32 -3.27 18.69 -6.18
N ASP A 33 -4.39 17.98 -5.96
CA ASP A 33 -4.92 17.71 -4.63
C ASP A 33 -4.11 16.66 -3.88
N ARG A 34 -3.38 15.80 -4.60
CA ARG A 34 -2.54 14.72 -4.05
C ARG A 34 -3.25 13.96 -2.96
N VAL A 35 -4.31 13.27 -3.33
CA VAL A 35 -5.17 12.53 -2.40
C VAL A 35 -5.26 11.06 -2.81
N GLU A 36 -5.46 10.20 -1.82
CA GLU A 36 -5.76 8.77 -1.99
C GLU A 36 -7.05 8.43 -1.26
N LEU A 37 -7.78 7.44 -1.76
CA LEU A 37 -8.93 6.86 -1.04
C LEU A 37 -8.46 5.65 -0.23
N ILE A 38 -8.59 5.69 1.09
CA ILE A 38 -8.19 4.62 2.01
C ILE A 38 -9.34 4.29 2.95
N GLY A 39 -9.99 3.12 2.80
CA GLY A 39 -11.10 2.69 3.63
C GLY A 39 -12.25 3.68 3.65
N GLY A 40 -12.56 4.32 2.53
CA GLY A 40 -13.61 5.32 2.38
C GLY A 40 -13.25 6.72 2.89
N GLU A 41 -12.02 6.96 3.31
CA GLU A 41 -11.50 8.27 3.68
C GLU A 41 -10.61 8.83 2.56
N ILE A 42 -10.82 10.08 2.17
CA ILE A 42 -9.94 10.80 1.22
C ILE A 42 -8.83 11.45 2.05
N LEU A 43 -7.61 10.99 1.86
CA LEU A 43 -6.44 11.40 2.64
C LEU A 43 -5.46 12.16 1.76
N THR A 44 -4.94 13.28 2.26
CA THR A 44 -3.89 14.05 1.57
C THR A 44 -2.53 13.38 1.74
N VAL A 45 -1.81 13.22 0.65
CA VAL A 45 -0.45 12.65 0.63
C VAL A 45 0.58 13.79 0.65
N THR A 46 1.56 13.69 1.53
CA THR A 46 2.65 14.68 1.63
C THR A 46 3.65 14.54 0.48
N PRO A 47 4.22 15.65 -0.03
CA PRO A 47 5.27 15.59 -1.03
C PRO A 47 6.48 14.79 -0.57
N GLN A 48 7.01 13.97 -1.46
CA GLN A 48 8.18 13.13 -1.20
C GLN A 48 9.46 13.97 -1.13
N LYS A 49 10.38 13.54 -0.25
CA LYS A 49 11.74 14.08 -0.17
C LYS A 49 12.71 13.21 -0.99
N SER A 50 13.88 13.76 -1.28
CA SER A 50 14.89 13.07 -2.09
C SER A 50 15.28 11.66 -1.59
N PRO A 51 15.49 11.39 -0.29
CA PRO A 51 15.77 10.04 0.17
C PRO A 51 14.64 9.05 -0.14
N HIS A 52 13.38 9.45 0.06
CA HIS A 52 12.22 8.64 -0.27
C HIS A 52 12.17 8.33 -1.78
N ALA A 53 12.27 9.35 -2.63
CA ALA A 53 12.29 9.16 -4.08
C ALA A 53 13.42 8.23 -4.54
N THR A 54 14.62 8.33 -3.94
CA THR A 54 15.74 7.42 -4.23
C THR A 54 15.39 5.99 -3.80
N GLY A 55 14.78 5.79 -2.64
CA GLY A 55 14.34 4.48 -2.17
C GLY A 55 13.33 3.84 -3.11
N VAL A 56 12.36 4.61 -3.63
CA VAL A 56 11.39 4.14 -4.64
C VAL A 56 12.10 3.64 -5.90
N VAL A 57 13.07 4.40 -6.40
CA VAL A 57 13.86 3.99 -7.59
C VAL A 57 14.64 2.71 -7.29
N LEU A 58 15.37 2.64 -6.18
CA LEU A 58 16.15 1.45 -5.81
C LEU A 58 15.26 0.20 -5.70
N ALA A 59 14.15 0.28 -4.97
CA ALA A 59 13.23 -0.84 -4.80
C ALA A 59 12.62 -1.28 -6.14
N SER A 60 12.19 -0.33 -6.98
CA SER A 60 11.61 -0.66 -8.28
C SER A 60 12.62 -1.32 -9.23
N GLU A 61 13.85 -0.83 -9.30
CA GLU A 61 14.92 -1.40 -10.12
C GLU A 61 15.38 -2.78 -9.61
N ALA A 62 15.52 -2.93 -8.29
CA ALA A 62 15.90 -4.20 -7.69
C ALA A 62 14.85 -5.28 -7.98
N LEU A 63 13.57 -4.96 -7.83
CA LEU A 63 12.46 -5.88 -8.15
C LEU A 63 12.39 -6.20 -9.65
N ARG A 64 12.53 -5.23 -10.56
CA ARG A 64 12.52 -5.47 -12.01
C ARG A 64 13.57 -6.47 -12.48
N ARG A 65 14.72 -6.54 -11.80
CA ARG A 65 15.83 -7.49 -12.16
C ARG A 65 15.48 -8.95 -11.85
N VAL A 66 14.54 -9.20 -10.94
CA VAL A 66 14.22 -10.53 -10.43
C VAL A 66 12.82 -11.02 -10.82
N LEU A 67 12.07 -10.23 -11.59
CA LEU A 67 10.73 -10.60 -12.01
C LEU A 67 10.70 -11.74 -13.01
N THR A 68 9.62 -12.52 -12.97
CA THR A 68 9.22 -13.52 -13.95
C THR A 68 8.31 -12.90 -15.04
N PHE A 69 8.11 -13.60 -16.15
CA PHE A 69 7.43 -13.09 -17.36
C PHE A 69 5.96 -12.67 -17.16
N ASP A 70 5.28 -13.17 -16.13
CA ASP A 70 3.88 -12.90 -15.85
C ASP A 70 3.67 -11.82 -14.77
N LEU A 71 4.75 -11.14 -14.38
CA LEU A 71 4.75 -10.10 -13.36
C LEU A 71 5.38 -8.81 -13.87
N HIS A 72 4.90 -7.67 -13.38
CA HIS A 72 5.55 -6.38 -13.65
C HIS A 72 5.47 -5.44 -12.45
N VAL A 73 6.43 -4.52 -12.38
CA VAL A 73 6.50 -3.46 -11.37
C VAL A 73 5.68 -2.25 -11.81
N ARG A 74 4.81 -1.79 -10.93
CA ARG A 74 4.15 -0.48 -10.97
C ARG A 74 4.75 0.39 -9.89
N THR A 75 4.96 1.66 -10.18
CA THR A 75 5.57 2.62 -9.26
C THR A 75 4.65 3.82 -9.14
N GLN A 76 4.15 4.08 -7.93
CA GLN A 76 3.28 5.23 -7.63
C GLN A 76 2.09 5.34 -8.59
N LEU A 77 1.42 4.22 -8.78
CA LEU A 77 0.24 4.10 -9.62
C LEU A 77 -0.89 3.44 -8.82
N PRO A 78 -2.15 3.86 -9.05
CA PRO A 78 -3.29 3.39 -8.28
C PRO A 78 -3.49 1.87 -8.35
N LEU A 79 -3.96 1.31 -7.23
CA LEU A 79 -4.55 -0.03 -7.12
C LEU A 79 -6.02 0.10 -6.72
N ALA A 80 -6.92 -0.58 -7.43
CA ALA A 80 -8.35 -0.61 -7.12
C ALA A 80 -8.64 -1.70 -6.06
N LEU A 81 -8.43 -1.39 -4.79
CA LEU A 81 -8.56 -2.34 -3.68
C LEU A 81 -9.95 -2.26 -3.04
N GLY A 82 -10.73 -3.34 -3.17
CA GLY A 82 -12.11 -3.36 -2.71
C GLY A 82 -12.98 -2.27 -3.34
N ASP A 83 -14.06 -1.89 -2.65
CA ASP A 83 -15.00 -0.86 -3.11
C ASP A 83 -14.76 0.50 -2.44
N ASP A 84 -13.84 0.58 -1.50
CA ASP A 84 -13.61 1.75 -0.63
C ASP A 84 -12.15 2.24 -0.61
N SER A 85 -11.29 1.73 -1.49
CA SER A 85 -9.87 2.09 -1.45
C SER A 85 -9.23 2.12 -2.82
N GLU A 86 -8.44 3.17 -3.06
CA GLU A 86 -7.61 3.37 -4.23
C GLU A 86 -6.27 4.01 -3.80
N PRO A 87 -5.39 3.22 -3.14
CA PRO A 87 -4.06 3.66 -2.76
C PRO A 87 -3.12 3.73 -3.95
N GLU A 88 -2.10 4.57 -3.86
CA GLU A 88 -0.95 4.65 -4.78
C GLU A 88 0.33 4.17 -4.07
N PRO A 89 0.56 2.86 -3.94
CA PRO A 89 1.76 2.37 -3.28
C PRO A 89 3.03 2.80 -4.00
N ASP A 90 4.11 3.01 -3.25
CA ASP A 90 5.40 3.39 -3.82
C ASP A 90 5.87 2.39 -4.88
N VAL A 91 5.76 1.09 -4.59
CA VAL A 91 6.03 0.02 -5.55
C VAL A 91 5.03 -1.12 -5.36
N ALA A 92 4.44 -1.60 -6.45
CA ALA A 92 3.61 -2.79 -6.47
C ALA A 92 4.07 -3.77 -7.54
N VAL A 93 4.13 -5.05 -7.21
CA VAL A 93 4.30 -6.15 -8.16
C VAL A 93 2.94 -6.75 -8.44
N VAL A 94 2.50 -6.69 -9.68
CA VAL A 94 1.19 -7.19 -10.11
C VAL A 94 1.34 -8.24 -11.21
N ARG A 95 0.31 -9.10 -11.37
CA ARG A 95 0.27 -10.12 -12.42
C ARG A 95 -0.10 -9.50 -13.77
N GLY A 96 0.17 -10.24 -14.84
CA GLY A 96 -0.21 -9.87 -16.20
C GLY A 96 0.80 -8.95 -16.90
N SER A 97 0.41 -8.40 -18.04
CA SER A 97 1.20 -7.48 -18.85
C SER A 97 0.81 -6.01 -18.58
N LEU A 98 1.67 -5.08 -18.96
CA LEU A 98 1.38 -3.65 -18.87
C LEU A 98 0.09 -3.23 -19.58
N ARG A 99 -0.25 -3.93 -20.69
CA ARG A 99 -1.42 -3.62 -21.51
C ARG A 99 -2.74 -4.10 -20.91
N ASP A 100 -2.70 -5.05 -19.97
CA ASP A 100 -3.90 -5.59 -19.32
C ASP A 100 -4.58 -4.52 -18.44
N TYR A 101 -3.83 -3.49 -18.05
CA TYR A 101 -4.30 -2.39 -17.20
C TYR A 101 -4.54 -1.07 -17.95
N LEU A 102 -4.76 -1.15 -19.27
CA LEU A 102 -5.04 0.04 -20.11
C LEU A 102 -6.35 0.74 -19.71
N ASN A 103 -7.38 -0.03 -19.35
CA ASN A 103 -8.73 0.49 -19.12
C ASN A 103 -9.19 0.36 -17.65
N ALA A 104 -8.40 -0.24 -16.78
CA ALA A 104 -8.72 -0.40 -15.36
C ALA A 104 -7.46 -0.63 -14.53
N TYR A 105 -7.47 -0.18 -13.28
CA TYR A 105 -6.37 -0.45 -12.34
C TYR A 105 -6.37 -1.90 -11.86
N PRO A 106 -5.18 -2.46 -11.49
CA PRO A 106 -5.11 -3.77 -10.84
C PRO A 106 -5.94 -3.80 -9.56
N ARG A 107 -6.62 -4.92 -9.33
CA ARG A 107 -7.44 -5.15 -8.12
C ARG A 107 -6.71 -5.94 -7.04
N SER A 108 -5.48 -6.33 -7.29
CA SER A 108 -4.62 -7.06 -6.35
C SER A 108 -3.16 -6.85 -6.70
N ALA A 109 -2.28 -7.12 -5.74
CA ALA A 109 -0.85 -7.17 -5.93
C ALA A 109 -0.27 -8.45 -5.32
N VAL A 110 0.83 -8.94 -5.87
CA VAL A 110 1.59 -10.08 -5.32
C VAL A 110 2.49 -9.62 -4.18
N LEU A 111 3.01 -8.40 -4.32
CA LEU A 111 3.85 -7.72 -3.34
C LEU A 111 3.58 -6.22 -3.43
N ILE A 112 3.49 -5.57 -2.27
CA ILE A 112 3.51 -4.11 -2.16
C ILE A 112 4.72 -3.71 -1.31
N VAL A 113 5.41 -2.64 -1.72
CA VAL A 113 6.53 -2.05 -0.98
C VAL A 113 6.26 -0.57 -0.78
N GLU A 114 6.32 -0.13 0.46
CA GLU A 114 6.28 1.29 0.84
C GLU A 114 7.66 1.73 1.34
N ILE A 115 8.07 2.92 0.96
CA ILE A 115 9.31 3.54 1.41
C ILE A 115 8.94 4.53 2.52
N SER A 116 9.38 4.28 3.74
CA SER A 116 8.89 5.03 4.89
C SER A 116 10.01 5.80 5.59
N ASP A 117 9.85 7.12 5.68
CA ASP A 117 10.69 8.02 6.46
C ASP A 117 9.94 8.67 7.63
N SER A 118 8.78 9.28 7.36
CA SER A 118 7.97 10.01 8.34
C SER A 118 6.58 9.40 8.58
N ALA A 119 6.16 8.47 7.72
CA ALA A 119 4.82 7.85 7.73
C ALA A 119 4.79 6.45 8.37
N LEU A 120 5.86 6.01 9.03
CA LEU A 120 6.07 4.62 9.46
C LEU A 120 4.89 4.03 10.27
N ALA A 121 4.29 4.81 11.16
CA ALA A 121 3.13 4.36 11.94
C ALA A 121 1.88 4.17 11.04
N PHE A 122 1.67 5.04 10.07
CA PHE A 122 0.58 4.94 9.09
C PHE A 122 0.78 3.71 8.20
N ASP A 123 1.99 3.51 7.68
CA ASP A 123 2.32 2.37 6.82
C ASP A 123 2.16 1.05 7.56
N ARG A 124 2.61 0.96 8.83
CA ARG A 124 2.45 -0.25 9.65
C ARG A 124 0.99 -0.56 9.99
N HIS A 125 0.20 0.44 10.41
CA HIS A 125 -1.10 0.20 11.04
C HIS A 125 -2.29 0.47 10.13
N VAL A 126 -2.20 1.40 9.19
CA VAL A 126 -3.29 1.73 8.28
C VAL A 126 -3.11 1.01 6.95
N ARG A 127 -2.00 1.27 6.24
CA ARG A 127 -1.72 0.60 4.96
C ARG A 127 -1.54 -0.90 5.13
N GLY A 128 -0.79 -1.34 6.14
CA GLY A 128 -0.61 -2.76 6.44
C GLY A 128 -1.92 -3.49 6.71
N SER A 129 -2.84 -2.89 7.49
CA SER A 129 -4.16 -3.45 7.72
C SER A 129 -5.03 -3.47 6.45
N LEU A 130 -4.97 -2.41 5.62
CA LEU A 130 -5.66 -2.38 4.34
C LEU A 130 -5.16 -3.49 3.42
N TYR A 131 -3.85 -3.60 3.22
CA TYR A 131 -3.27 -4.58 2.32
C TYR A 131 -3.51 -6.02 2.78
N ALA A 132 -3.51 -6.27 4.11
CA ALA A 132 -3.90 -7.55 4.68
C ALA A 132 -5.38 -7.88 4.41
N ARG A 133 -6.31 -6.92 4.57
CA ARG A 133 -7.73 -7.07 4.23
C ARG A 133 -7.93 -7.48 2.77
N GLU A 134 -7.19 -6.87 1.88
CA GLU A 134 -7.26 -7.14 0.43
C GLU A 134 -6.45 -8.36 -0.01
N ARG A 135 -5.96 -9.15 0.97
CA ARG A 135 -5.25 -10.42 0.73
C ARG A 135 -3.96 -10.26 -0.09
N VAL A 136 -3.31 -9.10 0.00
CA VAL A 136 -1.95 -8.95 -0.53
C VAL A 136 -1.04 -9.89 0.25
N ALA A 137 -0.48 -10.89 -0.44
CA ALA A 137 0.23 -11.99 0.22
C ALA A 137 1.47 -11.53 0.99
N GLU A 138 2.15 -10.51 0.49
CA GLU A 138 3.38 -9.98 1.08
C GLU A 138 3.41 -8.45 0.99
N TYR A 139 3.77 -7.81 2.09
CA TYR A 139 3.90 -6.37 2.23
C TYR A 139 5.25 -6.03 2.85
N TRP A 140 5.99 -5.09 2.27
CA TRP A 140 7.26 -4.63 2.79
C TRP A 140 7.23 -3.14 3.11
N ILE A 141 7.95 -2.76 4.17
CA ILE A 141 8.27 -1.37 4.47
C ILE A 141 9.80 -1.23 4.41
N VAL A 142 10.30 -0.45 3.47
CA VAL A 142 11.70 -0.01 3.48
C VAL A 142 11.79 1.15 4.46
N ASN A 143 12.17 0.84 5.70
CA ASN A 143 12.25 1.77 6.81
C ASN A 143 13.57 2.56 6.73
N LEU A 144 13.50 3.76 6.20
CA LEU A 144 14.67 4.63 6.02
C LEU A 144 15.21 5.15 7.35
N VAL A 145 14.38 5.24 8.40
CA VAL A 145 14.78 5.75 9.71
C VAL A 145 15.72 4.77 10.40
N GLU A 146 15.42 3.48 10.31
CA GLU A 146 16.16 2.42 11.00
C GLU A 146 17.07 1.62 10.05
N SER A 147 17.05 1.94 8.75
CA SER A 147 17.84 1.26 7.70
C SER A 147 17.62 -0.26 7.69
N VAL A 148 16.37 -0.68 7.74
CA VAL A 148 15.96 -2.09 7.67
C VAL A 148 14.77 -2.24 6.71
N VAL A 149 14.54 -3.47 6.21
CA VAL A 149 13.31 -3.83 5.52
C VAL A 149 12.41 -4.61 6.48
N GLU A 150 11.19 -4.14 6.67
CA GLU A 150 10.16 -4.85 7.43
C GLU A 150 9.34 -5.68 6.45
N VAL A 151 9.31 -6.98 6.63
CA VAL A 151 8.61 -7.94 5.77
C VAL A 151 7.42 -8.48 6.53
N TYR A 152 6.21 -8.31 5.96
CA TYR A 152 4.93 -8.76 6.53
C TYR A 152 4.32 -9.82 5.63
N ARG A 153 3.86 -10.95 6.23
CA ARG A 153 3.31 -12.13 5.53
C ARG A 153 2.11 -12.69 6.25
N ASP A 154 1.36 -13.54 5.54
CA ASP A 154 0.21 -14.28 6.06
C ASP A 154 -0.90 -13.35 6.57
N PRO A 155 -1.62 -12.68 5.64
CA PRO A 155 -2.75 -11.83 6.01
C PRO A 155 -3.85 -12.65 6.72
N THR A 156 -4.24 -12.21 7.92
CA THR A 156 -5.20 -12.87 8.79
C THR A 156 -6.18 -11.89 9.41
N GLU A 157 -7.33 -12.38 9.85
CA GLU A 157 -8.28 -11.57 10.61
C GLU A 157 -7.71 -11.16 11.96
N ASP A 158 -7.84 -9.88 12.29
CA ASP A 158 -7.47 -9.28 13.56
C ASP A 158 -8.43 -8.14 13.88
N SER A 159 -9.38 -8.38 14.79
CA SER A 159 -10.39 -7.40 15.17
C SER A 159 -9.83 -6.14 15.83
N SER A 160 -8.58 -6.15 16.28
CA SER A 160 -7.90 -4.98 16.84
C SER A 160 -7.28 -4.08 15.78
N ALA A 161 -7.08 -4.59 14.56
CA ALA A 161 -6.49 -3.85 13.46
C ALA A 161 -7.51 -2.89 12.80
N ARG A 162 -7.01 -1.82 12.17
CA ARG A 162 -7.81 -0.71 11.61
C ARG A 162 -8.95 -1.17 10.69
N PHE A 163 -8.71 -2.18 9.85
CA PHE A 163 -9.68 -2.73 8.89
C PHE A 163 -10.04 -4.19 9.20
N GLY A 164 -9.84 -4.64 10.45
CA GLY A 164 -10.14 -5.99 10.88
C GLY A 164 -9.17 -7.07 10.40
N TRP A 165 -8.02 -6.66 9.85
CA TRP A 165 -7.01 -7.54 9.27
C TRP A 165 -5.60 -7.05 9.58
N ALA A 166 -4.68 -8.00 9.78
CA ALA A 166 -3.26 -7.76 9.96
C ALA A 166 -2.43 -8.89 9.31
N TYR A 167 -1.12 -8.77 9.31
CA TYR A 167 -0.21 -9.84 8.92
C TYR A 167 0.22 -10.62 10.15
N ALA A 168 0.05 -11.96 10.12
CA ALA A 168 0.40 -12.85 11.22
C ALA A 168 1.91 -12.96 11.43
N GLN A 169 2.70 -12.74 10.38
CA GLN A 169 4.16 -12.79 10.45
C GLN A 169 4.77 -11.43 10.09
N SER A 170 5.77 -11.03 10.88
CA SER A 170 6.60 -9.89 10.56
C SER A 170 8.07 -10.21 10.86
N LYS A 171 8.97 -9.77 9.98
CA LYS A 171 10.42 -9.92 10.16
C LYS A 171 11.10 -8.60 9.78
N ARG A 172 12.03 -8.17 10.61
CA ARG A 172 12.97 -7.09 10.30
C ARG A 172 14.22 -7.70 9.66
N VAL A 173 14.57 -7.23 8.50
CA VAL A 173 15.67 -7.74 7.68
C VAL A 173 16.74 -6.66 7.61
N ALA A 174 17.93 -6.98 8.12
CA ALA A 174 19.06 -6.07 8.10
C ALA A 174 19.71 -6.00 6.71
N ARG A 175 20.46 -4.94 6.46
CA ARG A 175 21.17 -4.69 5.18
C ARG A 175 21.98 -5.88 4.65
N THR A 176 22.55 -6.67 5.55
CA THR A 176 23.41 -7.83 5.21
C THR A 176 22.64 -9.12 4.92
N GLU A 177 21.32 -9.09 5.06
CA GLU A 177 20.46 -10.26 4.87
C GLU A 177 19.78 -10.22 3.48
N SER A 178 19.17 -11.35 3.12
CA SER A 178 18.35 -11.48 1.91
C SER A 178 16.90 -11.81 2.26
N ILE A 179 16.00 -11.44 1.36
CA ILE A 179 14.55 -11.64 1.47
C ILE A 179 14.12 -12.61 0.36
N ALA A 180 13.46 -13.70 0.75
CA ALA A 180 12.83 -14.59 -0.22
C ALA A 180 11.59 -13.91 -0.82
N LEU A 181 11.45 -13.97 -2.15
CA LEU A 181 10.36 -13.35 -2.88
C LEU A 181 9.12 -14.27 -2.96
N PRO A 182 7.89 -13.75 -2.91
CA PRO A 182 6.67 -14.57 -2.95
C PRO A 182 6.44 -15.29 -4.29
N PHE A 183 7.18 -14.92 -5.31
CA PHE A 183 7.14 -15.51 -6.65
C PHE A 183 8.42 -16.30 -6.99
N GLY A 184 9.25 -16.62 -5.99
CA GLY A 184 10.52 -17.36 -6.13
C GLY A 184 11.73 -16.45 -6.28
N GLY A 185 12.90 -16.98 -5.92
CA GLY A 185 14.15 -16.22 -5.89
C GLY A 185 14.35 -15.46 -4.57
N VAL A 186 15.42 -14.66 -4.54
CA VAL A 186 15.82 -13.85 -3.38
C VAL A 186 16.31 -12.49 -3.85
N ILE A 187 16.17 -11.48 -2.99
CA ILE A 187 16.69 -10.14 -3.18
C ILE A 187 17.52 -9.73 -1.97
N SER A 188 18.64 -9.05 -2.17
CA SER A 188 19.41 -8.50 -1.05
C SER A 188 18.70 -7.29 -0.45
N ALA A 189 18.62 -7.20 0.89
CA ALA A 189 18.10 -6.01 1.54
C ALA A 189 18.98 -4.77 1.24
N ALA A 190 20.26 -4.97 0.95
CA ALA A 190 21.16 -3.89 0.55
C ALA A 190 20.75 -3.21 -0.77
N ASP A 191 20.05 -3.94 -1.67
CA ASP A 191 19.60 -3.39 -2.96
C ASP A 191 18.34 -2.49 -2.79
N LEU A 192 17.68 -2.55 -1.63
CA LEU A 192 16.48 -1.80 -1.28
C LEU A 192 16.79 -0.59 -0.38
N LEU A 193 17.90 -0.59 0.32
CA LEU A 193 18.28 0.39 1.33
C LEU A 193 19.28 1.43 0.81
N LEU A 194 19.10 2.68 1.26
CA LEU A 194 20.02 3.80 0.92
C LEU A 194 21.44 3.59 1.42
#